data_8f464a24c6ea1910ba4fbee618dc4808
#
_entry.id   8f464a24c6ea1910ba4fbee618dc4808
#
_cell.length_a   1.000
_cell.length_b   1.000
_cell.length_c   1.000
_cell.angle_alpha   90.00
_cell.angle_beta   90.00
_cell.angle_gamma   90.00
#
_symmetry.space_group_name_H-M   'P 1'
#
loop_
_entity.id
_entity.type
_entity.pdbx_description
1 polymer ?
#
loop_
_entity_poly.entity_id
_entity_poly.type
_entity_poly.pdbx_seq_one_letter_code
_entity_poly.pdbx_strand_id
1 'polypeptide(L)'
;MYNLLLVDDEPLIKVAFQSAVEWGKNGFLLAATASNGQEALHIVETQHIDAVITDLKMPGMDGLALIHELKKRSFTGPILVLSNYSDFDSVRTALTDGAYDYFLKINMNGESIGEHLEKMADLLRVQQQRQTEEDHRSFAIEAQKKENALIHCAQWVTSTAGSSPASNPFSMLPEPLAFPVRLFTVTLIPAKTHPMPALDAVTDLITEVFDEISGKVFLHTHEDEICGLISNESLVASGRTLDKKLARLQRQVTTYFLDAPVIIYHDKPISLAELRQGYQLCEDSKALAFYVGRSAPLRATAHTVTAQPFHVSQAELSKATAVAAQNADELQMQIAVHTFFQNCAALCMPPQRVREACHLLLERPGENMIPQETLEQTFKEIEKAPTAEALEQLLCLILQERMGLSKIALSKFKKEV
;
A
#
# COMPACT_ATOMS: atom_id res chain seq x y z
N MET A 1 -14.30 -30.65 -14.29
CA MET A 1 -15.08 -31.88 -14.26
C MET A 1 -15.73 -31.98 -12.92
N TYR A 2 -17.02 -32.31 -12.86
CA TYR A 2 -17.81 -32.39 -11.61
C TYR A 2 -17.88 -33.82 -11.14
N ASN A 3 -17.76 -34.05 -9.84
CA ASN A 3 -17.83 -35.37 -9.21
C ASN A 3 -19.30 -35.77 -9.01
N LEU A 4 -19.69 -36.88 -9.58
CA LEU A 4 -21.03 -37.39 -9.49
C LEU A 4 -21.08 -38.70 -8.67
N LEU A 5 -22.07 -38.79 -7.79
CA LEU A 5 -22.42 -39.99 -7.03
C LEU A 5 -23.65 -40.65 -7.64
N LEU A 6 -23.56 -41.93 -7.95
CA LEU A 6 -24.69 -42.75 -8.39
C LEU A 6 -25.14 -43.67 -7.25
N VAL A 7 -26.42 -43.60 -6.90
CA VAL A 7 -27.03 -44.37 -5.80
C VAL A 7 -28.13 -45.26 -6.34
N ASP A 8 -27.95 -46.56 -6.33
CA ASP A 8 -28.94 -47.55 -6.79
C ASP A 8 -28.61 -48.90 -6.15
N ASP A 9 -29.59 -49.63 -5.64
CA ASP A 9 -29.39 -50.94 -5.02
C ASP A 9 -29.21 -52.07 -6.06
N GLU A 10 -29.60 -51.80 -7.32
CA GLU A 10 -29.50 -52.77 -8.40
C GLU A 10 -28.09 -52.72 -9.06
N PRO A 11 -27.26 -53.77 -8.92
CA PRO A 11 -25.92 -53.79 -9.54
C PRO A 11 -25.94 -53.63 -11.06
N LEU A 12 -26.97 -54.15 -11.72
CA LEU A 12 -27.11 -54.08 -13.19
C LEU A 12 -27.33 -52.64 -13.65
N ILE A 13 -28.09 -51.83 -12.91
CA ILE A 13 -28.32 -50.41 -13.20
C ILE A 13 -27.01 -49.64 -13.10
N LYS A 14 -26.22 -49.85 -12.03
CA LYS A 14 -24.90 -49.21 -11.88
C LYS A 14 -23.96 -49.50 -13.05
N VAL A 15 -23.89 -50.80 -13.48
CA VAL A 15 -23.06 -51.19 -14.63
C VAL A 15 -23.61 -50.58 -15.93
N ALA A 16 -24.93 -50.54 -16.11
CA ALA A 16 -25.56 -49.94 -17.28
C ALA A 16 -25.23 -48.45 -17.38
N PHE A 17 -25.36 -47.69 -16.28
CA PHE A 17 -24.98 -46.29 -16.23
C PHE A 17 -23.48 -46.04 -16.50
N GLN A 18 -22.61 -46.87 -15.90
CA GLN A 18 -21.18 -46.80 -16.14
C GLN A 18 -20.79 -46.97 -17.61
N SER A 19 -21.52 -47.86 -18.31
CA SER A 19 -21.22 -48.23 -19.69
C SER A 19 -21.91 -47.36 -20.74
N ALA A 20 -23.12 -46.87 -20.44
CA ALA A 20 -23.98 -46.15 -21.39
C ALA A 20 -23.60 -44.66 -21.50
N VAL A 21 -22.93 -44.10 -20.50
CA VAL A 21 -22.65 -42.68 -20.40
C VAL A 21 -21.18 -42.35 -20.68
N GLU A 22 -20.93 -41.46 -21.61
CA GLU A 22 -19.62 -40.83 -21.82
C GLU A 22 -19.43 -39.69 -20.82
N TRP A 23 -19.15 -39.98 -19.54
CA TRP A 23 -19.09 -39.06 -18.42
C TRP A 23 -18.25 -37.79 -18.70
N GLY A 24 -17.06 -38.01 -19.25
CA GLY A 24 -16.13 -36.91 -19.55
C GLY A 24 -16.64 -35.90 -20.57
N LYS A 25 -17.41 -36.35 -21.59
CA LYS A 25 -18.01 -35.45 -22.58
C LYS A 25 -19.10 -34.58 -21.96
N ASN A 26 -19.82 -35.10 -20.97
CA ASN A 26 -20.90 -34.39 -20.28
C ASN A 26 -20.36 -33.53 -19.09
N GLY A 27 -19.04 -33.45 -18.90
CA GLY A 27 -18.42 -32.64 -17.85
C GLY A 27 -18.38 -33.27 -16.46
N PHE A 28 -18.75 -34.54 -16.34
CA PHE A 28 -18.77 -35.29 -15.08
C PHE A 28 -17.68 -36.38 -14.99
N LEU A 29 -17.37 -36.74 -13.77
CA LEU A 29 -16.64 -37.92 -13.36
C LEU A 29 -17.55 -38.70 -12.43
N LEU A 30 -17.81 -40.00 -12.73
CA LEU A 30 -18.46 -40.86 -11.76
C LEU A 30 -17.45 -41.16 -10.63
N ALA A 31 -17.53 -40.40 -9.57
CA ALA A 31 -16.57 -40.46 -8.48
C ALA A 31 -16.82 -41.61 -7.53
N ALA A 32 -18.09 -41.97 -7.32
CA ALA A 32 -18.47 -43.10 -6.45
C ALA A 32 -19.83 -43.66 -6.82
N THR A 33 -20.09 -44.88 -6.32
CA THR A 33 -21.42 -45.50 -6.37
C THR A 33 -21.80 -45.99 -4.97
N ALA A 34 -23.08 -45.89 -4.63
CA ALA A 34 -23.65 -46.41 -3.39
C ALA A 34 -24.84 -47.34 -3.66
N SER A 35 -25.16 -48.18 -2.70
CA SER A 35 -26.27 -49.12 -2.81
C SER A 35 -27.49 -48.77 -1.94
N ASN A 36 -27.40 -47.72 -1.17
CA ASN A 36 -28.47 -47.19 -0.33
C ASN A 36 -28.16 -45.77 0.14
N GLY A 37 -29.13 -45.07 0.71
CA GLY A 37 -28.97 -43.69 1.14
C GLY A 37 -27.98 -43.48 2.29
N GLN A 38 -27.77 -44.47 3.18
CA GLN A 38 -26.78 -44.34 4.26
C GLN A 38 -25.35 -44.35 3.74
N GLU A 39 -25.07 -45.24 2.80
CA GLU A 39 -23.77 -45.31 2.10
C GLU A 39 -23.52 -44.03 1.31
N ALA A 40 -24.54 -43.53 0.63
CA ALA A 40 -24.48 -42.27 -0.12
C ALA A 40 -24.15 -41.07 0.77
N LEU A 41 -24.80 -40.92 1.94
CA LEU A 41 -24.51 -39.89 2.91
C LEU A 41 -23.07 -39.96 3.41
N HIS A 42 -22.58 -41.15 3.72
CA HIS A 42 -21.19 -41.30 4.16
C HIS A 42 -20.19 -40.89 3.08
N ILE A 43 -20.47 -41.21 1.80
CA ILE A 43 -19.63 -40.76 0.68
C ILE A 43 -19.63 -39.25 0.56
N VAL A 44 -20.79 -38.58 0.62
CA VAL A 44 -20.89 -37.13 0.53
C VAL A 44 -20.19 -36.45 1.69
N GLU A 45 -20.12 -37.06 2.87
CA GLU A 45 -19.38 -36.51 4.02
C GLU A 45 -17.86 -36.67 3.90
N THR A 46 -17.39 -37.66 3.21
CA THR A 46 -15.97 -38.01 3.13
C THR A 46 -15.30 -37.65 1.80
N GLN A 47 -16.09 -37.39 0.77
CA GLN A 47 -15.63 -37.04 -0.56
C GLN A 47 -16.35 -35.79 -1.10
N HIS A 48 -15.68 -35.02 -1.92
CA HIS A 48 -16.31 -33.88 -2.60
C HIS A 48 -17.20 -34.42 -3.75
N ILE A 49 -18.52 -34.26 -3.59
CA ILE A 49 -19.53 -34.62 -4.58
C ILE A 49 -20.27 -33.37 -5.02
N ASP A 50 -20.33 -33.14 -6.33
CA ASP A 50 -20.98 -32.01 -6.96
C ASP A 50 -22.43 -32.27 -7.34
N ALA A 51 -22.76 -33.52 -7.68
CA ALA A 51 -24.10 -33.97 -8.13
C ALA A 51 -24.43 -35.37 -7.67
N VAL A 52 -25.71 -35.65 -7.51
CA VAL A 52 -26.20 -37.00 -7.12
C VAL A 52 -27.25 -37.50 -8.11
N ILE A 53 -27.13 -38.77 -8.52
CA ILE A 53 -28.21 -39.49 -9.18
C ILE A 53 -28.65 -40.59 -8.20
N THR A 54 -29.94 -40.66 -7.86
CA THR A 54 -30.44 -41.63 -6.88
C THR A 54 -31.70 -42.33 -7.34
N ASP A 55 -31.76 -43.62 -7.09
CA ASP A 55 -33.07 -44.34 -7.15
C ASP A 55 -33.94 -43.89 -5.97
N LEU A 56 -35.28 -44.01 -6.15
CA LEU A 56 -36.26 -43.72 -5.10
C LEU A 56 -36.42 -44.92 -4.14
N LYS A 57 -36.41 -46.13 -4.66
CA LYS A 57 -36.73 -47.33 -3.89
C LYS A 57 -35.49 -48.15 -3.62
N MET A 58 -34.95 -48.00 -2.44
CA MET A 58 -33.77 -48.75 -1.99
C MET A 58 -33.99 -49.32 -0.58
N PRO A 59 -33.35 -50.43 -0.23
CA PRO A 59 -33.44 -51.00 1.12
C PRO A 59 -32.74 -50.08 2.15
N GLY A 60 -33.33 -50.00 3.34
CA GLY A 60 -32.82 -49.17 4.41
C GLY A 60 -33.23 -47.69 4.24
N MET A 61 -32.30 -46.79 3.96
CA MET A 61 -32.61 -45.42 3.62
C MET A 61 -32.92 -45.30 2.13
N ASP A 62 -34.16 -44.95 1.81
CA ASP A 62 -34.62 -44.78 0.44
C ASP A 62 -34.19 -43.42 -0.16
N GLY A 63 -34.49 -43.21 -1.46
CA GLY A 63 -34.08 -42.00 -2.15
C GLY A 63 -34.74 -40.74 -1.63
N LEU A 64 -36.01 -40.79 -1.17
CA LEU A 64 -36.68 -39.64 -0.57
C LEU A 64 -36.01 -39.18 0.74
N ALA A 65 -35.76 -40.16 1.62
CA ALA A 65 -35.03 -39.91 2.86
C ALA A 65 -33.61 -39.37 2.61
N LEU A 66 -32.93 -39.89 1.58
CA LEU A 66 -31.63 -39.37 1.16
C LEU A 66 -31.69 -37.92 0.72
N ILE A 67 -32.63 -37.54 -0.16
CA ILE A 67 -32.81 -36.20 -0.63
C ILE A 67 -33.06 -35.22 0.55
N HIS A 68 -33.94 -35.61 1.46
CA HIS A 68 -34.24 -34.83 2.66
C HIS A 68 -32.98 -34.59 3.53
N GLU A 69 -32.21 -35.66 3.80
CA GLU A 69 -30.99 -35.52 4.62
C GLU A 69 -29.88 -34.74 3.89
N LEU A 70 -29.72 -34.85 2.57
CA LEU A 70 -28.80 -34.04 1.78
C LEU A 70 -29.13 -32.53 1.89
N LYS A 71 -30.42 -32.21 1.71
CA LYS A 71 -30.88 -30.79 1.83
C LYS A 71 -30.74 -30.24 3.24
N LYS A 72 -31.04 -31.04 4.25
CA LYS A 72 -30.82 -30.67 5.67
C LYS A 72 -29.35 -30.37 5.99
N ARG A 73 -28.42 -31.04 5.29
CA ARG A 73 -26.96 -30.82 5.39
C ARG A 73 -26.45 -29.76 4.42
N SER A 74 -27.35 -28.96 3.83
CA SER A 74 -27.01 -27.87 2.91
C SER A 74 -26.29 -28.33 1.64
N PHE A 75 -26.54 -29.56 1.17
CA PHE A 75 -26.06 -29.99 -0.13
C PHE A 75 -26.74 -29.17 -1.23
N THR A 76 -25.95 -28.43 -1.99
CA THR A 76 -26.43 -27.46 -3.01
C THR A 76 -26.42 -28.04 -4.43
N GLY A 77 -25.75 -29.16 -4.63
CA GLY A 77 -25.66 -29.80 -5.93
C GLY A 77 -27.02 -30.29 -6.47
N PRO A 78 -27.15 -30.42 -7.80
CA PRO A 78 -28.35 -31.04 -8.40
C PRO A 78 -28.47 -32.49 -8.05
N ILE A 79 -29.72 -32.90 -7.76
CA ILE A 79 -30.08 -34.30 -7.48
C ILE A 79 -31.05 -34.75 -8.55
N LEU A 80 -30.63 -35.75 -9.38
CA LEU A 80 -31.48 -36.38 -10.38
C LEU A 80 -32.03 -37.66 -9.81
N VAL A 81 -33.33 -37.85 -9.93
CA VAL A 81 -34.02 -39.05 -9.42
C VAL A 81 -34.23 -40.06 -10.53
N LEU A 82 -33.85 -41.32 -10.27
CA LEU A 82 -34.23 -42.43 -11.12
C LEU A 82 -35.56 -43.00 -10.64
N SER A 83 -36.50 -43.22 -11.55
CA SER A 83 -37.81 -43.78 -11.18
C SER A 83 -38.33 -44.79 -12.16
N ASN A 84 -39.20 -45.67 -11.70
CA ASN A 84 -40.02 -46.53 -12.53
C ASN A 84 -41.37 -45.82 -12.87
N TYR A 85 -42.05 -46.31 -13.89
CA TYR A 85 -43.30 -45.73 -14.37
C TYR A 85 -44.42 -45.63 -13.29
N SER A 86 -44.36 -46.50 -12.26
CA SER A 86 -45.32 -46.57 -11.16
C SER A 86 -45.09 -45.60 -10.00
N ASP A 87 -44.05 -44.78 -10.03
CA ASP A 87 -43.56 -44.03 -8.85
C ASP A 87 -44.00 -42.55 -8.86
N PHE A 88 -45.08 -42.19 -9.53
CA PHE A 88 -45.51 -40.80 -9.74
C PHE A 88 -45.63 -39.95 -8.46
N ASP A 89 -46.25 -40.49 -7.41
CA ASP A 89 -46.39 -39.77 -6.13
C ASP A 89 -45.02 -39.52 -5.44
N SER A 90 -44.13 -40.51 -5.49
CA SER A 90 -42.77 -40.43 -4.92
C SER A 90 -41.93 -39.43 -5.70
N VAL A 91 -42.00 -39.40 -7.01
CA VAL A 91 -41.30 -38.42 -7.87
C VAL A 91 -41.76 -37.02 -7.53
N ARG A 92 -43.09 -36.80 -7.42
CA ARG A 92 -43.64 -35.47 -7.03
C ARG A 92 -43.12 -35.00 -5.68
N THR A 93 -43.03 -35.90 -4.69
CA THR A 93 -42.49 -35.62 -3.37
C THR A 93 -41.00 -35.27 -3.48
N ALA A 94 -40.22 -36.05 -4.23
CA ALA A 94 -38.80 -35.80 -4.44
C ALA A 94 -38.52 -34.40 -5.02
N LEU A 95 -39.29 -33.99 -6.03
CA LEU A 95 -39.16 -32.64 -6.62
C LEU A 95 -39.54 -31.52 -5.61
N THR A 96 -40.58 -31.76 -4.79
CA THR A 96 -40.96 -30.82 -3.73
C THR A 96 -39.87 -30.70 -2.66
N ASP A 97 -39.18 -31.80 -2.33
CA ASP A 97 -38.12 -31.85 -1.34
C ASP A 97 -36.74 -31.37 -1.88
N GLY A 98 -36.72 -30.97 -3.17
CA GLY A 98 -35.56 -30.28 -3.76
C GLY A 98 -34.71 -31.12 -4.71
N ALA A 99 -35.24 -32.25 -5.22
CA ALA A 99 -34.64 -32.88 -6.39
C ALA A 99 -34.72 -31.91 -7.59
N TYR A 100 -33.70 -31.95 -8.43
CA TYR A 100 -33.63 -31.10 -9.61
C TYR A 100 -34.60 -31.55 -10.71
N ASP A 101 -34.59 -32.83 -11.00
CA ASP A 101 -35.41 -33.45 -12.06
C ASP A 101 -35.49 -34.96 -11.81
N TYR A 102 -36.24 -35.67 -12.64
CA TYR A 102 -36.32 -37.11 -12.59
C TYR A 102 -36.08 -37.73 -13.97
N PHE A 103 -35.68 -39.00 -13.99
CA PHE A 103 -35.43 -39.77 -15.18
C PHE A 103 -36.09 -41.15 -15.07
N LEU A 104 -36.86 -41.53 -16.09
CA LEU A 104 -37.52 -42.85 -16.13
C LEU A 104 -36.54 -43.96 -16.55
N LYS A 105 -36.34 -44.97 -15.69
CA LYS A 105 -35.42 -46.08 -15.96
C LYS A 105 -35.72 -46.82 -17.29
N ILE A 106 -36.99 -46.82 -17.74
CA ILE A 106 -37.37 -47.44 -19.02
C ILE A 106 -36.78 -46.71 -20.24
N ASN A 107 -36.47 -45.46 -20.11
CA ASN A 107 -35.90 -44.62 -21.18
C ASN A 107 -34.34 -44.59 -21.11
N MET A 108 -33.73 -45.51 -20.40
CA MET A 108 -32.29 -45.52 -20.16
C MET A 108 -31.53 -45.80 -21.46
N ASN A 109 -31.05 -44.73 -22.09
CA ASN A 109 -30.08 -44.76 -23.16
C ASN A 109 -29.07 -43.63 -22.97
N GLY A 110 -27.89 -43.73 -23.60
CA GLY A 110 -26.80 -42.77 -23.39
C GLY A 110 -27.13 -41.36 -23.79
N GLU A 111 -27.97 -41.16 -24.80
CA GLU A 111 -28.39 -39.85 -25.30
C GLU A 111 -29.30 -39.12 -24.29
N SER A 112 -30.36 -39.79 -23.83
CA SER A 112 -31.31 -39.23 -22.86
C SER A 112 -30.68 -38.90 -21.50
N ILE A 113 -29.76 -39.74 -21.02
CA ILE A 113 -29.00 -39.49 -19.80
C ILE A 113 -28.06 -38.28 -20.01
N GLY A 114 -27.39 -38.20 -21.18
CA GLY A 114 -26.49 -37.15 -21.55
C GLY A 114 -27.15 -35.74 -21.48
N GLU A 115 -28.42 -35.63 -21.99
CA GLU A 115 -29.18 -34.38 -21.90
C GLU A 115 -29.43 -33.90 -20.46
N HIS A 116 -29.72 -34.83 -19.53
CA HIS A 116 -29.90 -34.45 -18.11
C HIS A 116 -28.57 -34.07 -17.45
N LEU A 117 -27.48 -34.76 -17.78
CA LEU A 117 -26.17 -34.44 -17.30
C LEU A 117 -25.70 -33.08 -17.80
N GLU A 118 -25.93 -32.75 -19.09
CA GLU A 118 -25.60 -31.45 -19.64
C GLU A 118 -26.30 -30.30 -18.89
N LYS A 119 -27.62 -30.46 -18.66
CA LYS A 119 -28.40 -29.50 -17.86
C LYS A 119 -27.89 -29.37 -16.41
N MET A 120 -27.52 -30.48 -15.78
CA MET A 120 -26.94 -30.50 -14.44
C MET A 120 -25.57 -29.78 -14.43
N ALA A 121 -24.75 -30.03 -15.45
CA ALA A 121 -23.45 -29.34 -15.59
C ALA A 121 -23.63 -27.81 -15.79
N ASP A 122 -24.60 -27.38 -16.56
CA ASP A 122 -24.91 -25.97 -16.75
C ASP A 122 -25.36 -25.29 -15.45
N LEU A 123 -26.20 -25.97 -14.66
CA LEU A 123 -26.57 -25.46 -13.32
C LEU A 123 -25.34 -25.28 -12.41
N LEU A 124 -24.46 -26.27 -12.37
CA LEU A 124 -23.24 -26.20 -11.57
C LEU A 124 -22.31 -25.08 -12.04
N ARG A 125 -22.19 -24.89 -13.36
CA ARG A 125 -21.41 -23.75 -13.92
C ARG A 125 -21.97 -22.40 -13.47
N VAL A 126 -23.30 -22.22 -13.56
CA VAL A 126 -23.96 -20.97 -13.15
C VAL A 126 -23.79 -20.73 -11.64
N GLN A 127 -23.93 -21.78 -10.82
CA GLN A 127 -23.71 -21.66 -9.38
C GLN A 127 -22.25 -21.29 -9.06
N GLN A 128 -21.29 -21.92 -9.71
CA GLN A 128 -19.87 -21.64 -9.52
C GLN A 128 -19.49 -20.21 -9.96
N GLN A 129 -20.04 -19.74 -11.08
CA GLN A 129 -19.84 -18.36 -11.54
C GLN A 129 -20.40 -17.35 -10.54
N ARG A 130 -21.60 -17.55 -10.03
CA ARG A 130 -22.20 -16.67 -9.02
C ARG A 130 -21.36 -16.61 -7.75
N GLN A 131 -20.89 -17.74 -7.26
CA GLN A 131 -20.04 -17.80 -6.08
C GLN A 131 -18.73 -17.02 -6.28
N THR A 132 -18.10 -17.22 -7.45
CA THR A 132 -16.87 -16.48 -7.81
C THR A 132 -17.12 -14.99 -7.90
N GLU A 133 -18.22 -14.54 -8.49
CA GLU A 133 -18.60 -13.13 -8.58
C GLU A 133 -18.87 -12.51 -7.19
N GLU A 134 -19.56 -13.24 -6.31
CA GLU A 134 -19.82 -12.81 -4.93
C GLU A 134 -18.52 -12.69 -4.12
N ASP A 135 -17.61 -13.66 -4.26
CA ASP A 135 -16.31 -13.64 -3.61
C ASP A 135 -15.46 -12.47 -4.11
N HIS A 136 -15.40 -12.24 -5.42
CA HIS A 136 -14.72 -11.06 -6.00
C HIS A 136 -15.33 -9.75 -5.52
N ARG A 137 -16.67 -9.67 -5.46
CA ARG A 137 -17.35 -8.47 -4.98
C ARG A 137 -17.08 -8.22 -3.49
N SER A 138 -17.09 -9.25 -2.69
CA SER A 138 -16.79 -9.16 -1.25
C SER A 138 -15.35 -8.68 -1.02
N PHE A 139 -14.39 -9.24 -1.76
CA PHE A 139 -13.00 -8.83 -1.72
C PHE A 139 -12.80 -7.36 -2.14
N ALA A 140 -13.47 -6.93 -3.22
CA ALA A 140 -13.41 -5.54 -3.66
C ALA A 140 -13.99 -4.56 -2.63
N ILE A 141 -15.09 -4.94 -1.97
CA ILE A 141 -15.70 -4.13 -0.90
C ILE A 141 -14.77 -4.02 0.30
N GLU A 142 -14.10 -5.10 0.70
CA GLU A 142 -13.13 -5.06 1.81
C GLU A 142 -11.90 -4.22 1.46
N ALA A 143 -11.37 -4.36 0.26
CA ALA A 143 -10.25 -3.53 -0.22
C ALA A 143 -10.61 -2.04 -0.20
N GLN A 144 -11.80 -1.68 -0.69
CA GLN A 144 -12.28 -0.29 -0.69
C GLN A 144 -12.49 0.26 0.74
N LYS A 145 -13.00 -0.56 1.67
CA LYS A 145 -13.13 -0.16 3.07
C LYS A 145 -11.78 0.12 3.71
N LYS A 146 -10.78 -0.74 3.43
CA LYS A 146 -9.42 -0.55 3.91
C LYS A 146 -8.80 0.74 3.38
N GLU A 147 -8.94 0.99 2.08
CA GLU A 147 -8.43 2.20 1.44
C GLU A 147 -9.08 3.47 2.03
N ASN A 148 -10.40 3.49 2.17
CA ASN A 148 -11.11 4.62 2.78
C ASN A 148 -10.68 4.85 4.24
N ALA A 149 -10.42 3.80 5.01
CA ALA A 149 -9.92 3.93 6.38
C ALA A 149 -8.50 4.52 6.41
N LEU A 150 -7.62 4.13 5.49
CA LEU A 150 -6.27 4.71 5.38
C LEU A 150 -6.32 6.20 5.00
N ILE A 151 -7.15 6.58 4.04
CA ILE A 151 -7.37 7.99 3.66
C ILE A 151 -7.86 8.79 4.86
N HIS A 152 -8.82 8.29 5.61
CA HIS A 152 -9.33 8.95 6.80
C HIS A 152 -8.25 9.12 7.89
N CYS A 153 -7.41 8.10 8.10
CA CYS A 153 -6.27 8.20 9.01
C CYS A 153 -5.25 9.25 8.55
N ALA A 154 -4.93 9.30 7.25
CA ALA A 154 -4.02 10.29 6.68
C ALA A 154 -4.54 11.72 6.86
N GLN A 155 -5.80 11.96 6.52
CA GLN A 155 -6.45 13.27 6.73
C GLN A 155 -6.46 13.68 8.20
N TRP A 156 -6.67 12.72 9.10
CA TRP A 156 -6.64 13.01 10.54
C TRP A 156 -5.23 13.38 11.01
N VAL A 157 -4.19 12.69 10.57
CA VAL A 157 -2.79 12.98 10.94
C VAL A 157 -2.37 14.37 10.44
N THR A 158 -2.75 14.74 9.23
CA THR A 158 -2.37 16.02 8.58
C THR A 158 -3.22 17.21 9.05
N SER A 159 -4.37 16.97 9.71
CA SER A 159 -5.25 18.04 10.16
C SER A 159 -4.62 18.88 11.28
N THR A 160 -4.78 20.21 11.21
CA THR A 160 -4.31 21.13 12.24
C THR A 160 -4.98 20.88 13.59
N ALA A 161 -4.21 21.01 14.67
CA ALA A 161 -4.65 20.75 16.04
C ALA A 161 -5.80 21.69 16.46
N GLY A 162 -7.01 21.17 16.53
CA GLY A 162 -8.21 21.93 16.97
C GLY A 162 -9.41 21.03 17.21
N SER A 163 -9.49 19.89 16.56
CA SER A 163 -10.54 18.89 16.76
C SER A 163 -9.97 17.66 17.49
N SER A 164 -10.24 17.59 18.80
CA SER A 164 -10.02 16.32 19.52
C SER A 164 -10.92 15.27 18.86
N PRO A 165 -10.39 14.13 18.40
CA PRO A 165 -11.25 13.11 17.81
C PRO A 165 -12.14 12.54 18.88
N ALA A 166 -13.43 12.50 18.63
CA ALA A 166 -14.39 11.75 19.47
C ALA A 166 -14.09 10.24 19.43
N SER A 167 -13.30 9.76 18.48
CA SER A 167 -12.91 8.36 18.31
C SER A 167 -11.51 8.22 17.71
N ASN A 168 -10.81 7.15 18.05
CA ASN A 168 -9.52 6.78 17.45
C ASN A 168 -9.72 6.37 15.96
N PRO A 169 -9.22 7.12 14.97
CA PRO A 169 -9.44 6.78 13.56
C PRO A 169 -8.78 5.46 13.15
N PHE A 170 -7.70 5.05 13.83
CA PHE A 170 -6.97 3.81 13.57
C PHE A 170 -7.73 2.55 14.03
N SER A 171 -8.80 2.70 14.83
CA SER A 171 -9.67 1.58 15.20
C SER A 171 -10.54 1.07 14.04
N MET A 172 -10.65 1.84 12.95
CA MET A 172 -11.39 1.46 11.74
C MET A 172 -10.56 0.59 10.77
N LEU A 173 -9.26 0.46 11.04
CA LEU A 173 -8.38 -0.40 10.24
C LEU A 173 -8.68 -1.87 10.50
N PRO A 174 -8.53 -2.77 9.50
CA PRO A 174 -8.71 -4.21 9.66
C PRO A 174 -7.81 -4.79 10.76
N GLU A 175 -6.58 -4.27 10.86
CA GLU A 175 -5.66 -4.56 11.97
C GLU A 175 -5.47 -3.26 12.77
N PRO A 176 -6.06 -3.16 13.97
CA PRO A 176 -5.95 -1.97 14.80
C PRO A 176 -4.49 -1.68 15.18
N LEU A 177 -4.07 -0.42 15.00
CA LEU A 177 -2.73 0.02 15.38
C LEU A 177 -2.63 0.22 16.90
N ALA A 178 -1.71 -0.52 17.53
CA ALA A 178 -1.44 -0.38 18.97
C ALA A 178 -0.49 0.82 19.24
N PHE A 179 -0.88 1.69 20.16
CA PHE A 179 -0.08 2.81 20.65
C PHE A 179 0.65 2.45 21.96
N PRO A 180 1.83 3.06 22.25
CA PRO A 180 2.49 4.11 21.47
C PRO A 180 3.15 3.60 20.18
N VAL A 181 3.29 4.48 19.18
CA VAL A 181 3.88 4.20 17.88
C VAL A 181 5.21 4.89 17.66
N ARG A 182 6.01 4.34 16.75
CA ARG A 182 7.18 4.99 16.15
C ARG A 182 6.73 5.64 14.85
N LEU A 183 7.02 6.93 14.71
CA LEU A 183 6.64 7.75 13.56
C LEU A 183 7.85 8.05 12.69
N PHE A 184 7.68 7.95 11.39
CA PHE A 184 8.61 8.49 10.40
C PHE A 184 7.87 8.96 9.14
N THR A 185 8.47 9.86 8.38
CA THR A 185 8.00 10.28 7.05
C THR A 185 9.07 9.98 6.01
N VAL A 186 8.61 9.63 4.81
CA VAL A 186 9.45 9.42 3.63
C VAL A 186 8.93 10.36 2.55
N THR A 187 9.67 11.43 2.27
CA THR A 187 9.31 12.40 1.24
C THR A 187 10.18 12.19 0.01
N LEU A 188 9.55 11.98 -1.13
CA LEU A 188 10.20 11.87 -2.43
C LEU A 188 10.43 13.27 -2.98
N ILE A 189 11.62 13.51 -3.53
CA ILE A 189 11.94 14.80 -4.12
C ILE A 189 12.12 14.58 -5.62
N PRO A 190 11.36 15.29 -6.46
CA PRO A 190 11.48 15.12 -7.92
C PRO A 190 12.88 15.48 -8.40
N ALA A 191 13.55 14.53 -9.06
CA ALA A 191 14.82 14.78 -9.71
C ALA A 191 14.62 15.43 -11.08
N LYS A 192 15.62 16.17 -11.54
CA LYS A 192 15.59 16.79 -12.87
C LYS A 192 15.73 15.76 -14.01
N THR A 193 16.28 14.59 -13.72
CA THR A 193 16.72 13.59 -14.71
C THR A 193 15.81 12.36 -14.80
N HIS A 194 15.00 12.10 -13.76
CA HIS A 194 14.14 10.92 -13.70
C HIS A 194 12.72 11.28 -13.24
N PRO A 195 11.69 10.58 -13.74
CA PRO A 195 10.33 10.75 -13.22
C PRO A 195 10.27 10.29 -11.76
N MET A 196 9.44 10.98 -10.97
CA MET A 196 9.19 10.58 -9.59
C MET A 196 8.58 9.17 -9.54
N PRO A 197 9.08 8.26 -8.69
CA PRO A 197 8.48 6.94 -8.54
C PRO A 197 7.05 7.04 -8.03
N ALA A 198 6.20 6.09 -8.42
CA ALA A 198 4.87 5.99 -7.86
C ALA A 198 4.95 5.70 -6.35
N LEU A 199 4.15 6.39 -5.53
CA LEU A 199 4.12 6.19 -4.07
C LEU A 199 3.83 4.74 -3.70
N ASP A 200 2.98 4.05 -4.46
CA ASP A 200 2.66 2.63 -4.23
C ASP A 200 3.91 1.75 -4.30
N ALA A 201 4.78 1.94 -5.29
CA ALA A 201 6.02 1.19 -5.42
C ALA A 201 6.98 1.42 -4.23
N VAL A 202 7.00 2.65 -3.70
CA VAL A 202 7.79 2.97 -2.51
C VAL A 202 7.13 2.37 -1.25
N THR A 203 5.80 2.38 -1.17
CA THR A 203 5.04 1.76 -0.08
C THR A 203 5.27 0.25 -0.03
N ASP A 204 5.31 -0.43 -1.18
CA ASP A 204 5.63 -1.86 -1.28
C ASP A 204 7.05 -2.14 -0.75
N LEU A 205 8.02 -1.31 -1.13
CA LEU A 205 9.39 -1.43 -0.63
C LEU A 205 9.48 -1.17 0.89
N ILE A 206 8.76 -0.19 1.41
CA ILE A 206 8.66 0.06 2.86
C ILE A 206 8.04 -1.17 3.54
N THR A 207 6.98 -1.72 2.97
CA THR A 207 6.29 -2.91 3.51
C THR A 207 7.23 -4.11 3.58
N GLU A 208 8.05 -4.34 2.55
CA GLU A 208 9.09 -5.38 2.54
C GLU A 208 10.15 -5.16 3.63
N VAL A 209 10.65 -3.92 3.79
CA VAL A 209 11.64 -3.61 4.84
C VAL A 209 11.11 -3.89 6.23
N PHE A 210 9.80 -3.70 6.45
CA PHE A 210 9.14 -3.89 7.72
C PHE A 210 8.28 -5.16 7.80
N ASP A 211 8.48 -6.13 6.89
CA ASP A 211 7.64 -7.34 6.80
C ASP A 211 7.56 -8.14 8.11
N GLU A 212 8.69 -8.28 8.81
CA GLU A 212 8.79 -8.99 10.09
C GLU A 212 8.02 -8.34 11.26
N ILE A 213 7.46 -7.13 11.08
CA ILE A 213 6.84 -6.33 12.14
C ILE A 213 5.33 -6.29 11.92
N SER A 214 4.56 -6.77 12.88
CA SER A 214 3.11 -6.60 12.95
C SER A 214 2.75 -5.21 13.49
N GLY A 215 1.48 -4.78 13.31
CA GLY A 215 1.04 -3.48 13.81
C GLY A 215 1.76 -2.30 13.16
N LYS A 216 1.74 -2.26 11.83
CA LYS A 216 2.31 -1.19 10.99
C LYS A 216 1.25 -0.61 10.07
N VAL A 217 1.33 0.69 9.83
CA VAL A 217 0.46 1.42 8.90
C VAL A 217 1.27 2.42 8.13
N PHE A 218 1.08 2.47 6.82
CA PHE A 218 1.70 3.44 5.92
C PHE A 218 0.59 4.27 5.28
N LEU A 219 0.67 5.59 5.43
CA LEU A 219 -0.34 6.55 5.02
C LEU A 219 0.25 7.45 3.93
N HIS A 220 -0.44 7.62 2.82
CA HIS A 220 -0.13 8.65 1.84
C HIS A 220 -0.67 9.99 2.38
N THR A 221 0.21 10.82 2.91
CA THR A 221 -0.14 12.10 3.53
C THR A 221 -0.17 13.24 2.53
N HIS A 222 0.71 13.18 1.53
CA HIS A 222 0.79 14.08 0.39
C HIS A 222 1.09 13.30 -0.89
N GLU A 223 1.07 13.96 -2.06
CA GLU A 223 1.36 13.34 -3.37
C GLU A 223 2.78 12.78 -3.48
N ASP A 224 3.69 13.25 -2.64
CA ASP A 224 5.10 12.90 -2.61
C ASP A 224 5.56 12.30 -1.27
N GLU A 225 4.61 12.00 -0.36
CA GLU A 225 4.96 11.62 1.00
C GLU A 225 4.19 10.42 1.54
N ILE A 226 4.94 9.55 2.23
CA ILE A 226 4.43 8.44 3.01
C ILE A 226 4.76 8.66 4.49
N CYS A 227 3.74 8.63 5.35
CA CYS A 227 3.87 8.61 6.80
C CYS A 227 3.79 7.18 7.31
N GLY A 228 4.84 6.69 7.94
CA GLY A 228 4.91 5.36 8.53
C GLY A 228 4.69 5.40 10.04
N LEU A 229 3.75 4.58 10.49
CA LEU A 229 3.42 4.36 11.90
C LEU A 229 3.66 2.89 12.25
N ILE A 230 4.46 2.62 13.25
CA ILE A 230 4.81 1.26 13.67
C ILE A 230 4.58 1.14 15.17
N SER A 231 3.84 0.12 15.60
CA SER A 231 3.69 -0.18 17.02
C SER A 231 5.05 -0.33 17.69
N ASN A 232 5.30 0.44 18.75
CA ASN A 232 6.57 0.37 19.47
C ASN A 232 6.78 -1.00 20.13
N GLU A 233 5.72 -1.63 20.60
CA GLU A 233 5.76 -2.97 21.17
C GLU A 233 6.22 -4.01 20.14
N SER A 234 5.62 -4.01 18.94
CA SER A 234 5.98 -4.92 17.85
C SER A 234 7.41 -4.69 17.37
N LEU A 235 7.86 -3.44 17.31
CA LEU A 235 9.25 -3.12 16.93
C LEU A 235 10.24 -3.66 17.96
N VAL A 236 9.98 -3.47 19.25
CA VAL A 236 10.82 -3.98 20.35
C VAL A 236 10.84 -5.51 20.34
N ALA A 237 9.68 -6.15 20.18
CA ALA A 237 9.55 -7.60 20.12
C ALA A 237 10.36 -8.22 18.96
N SER A 238 10.50 -7.50 17.84
CA SER A 238 11.32 -7.93 16.70
C SER A 238 12.85 -7.90 16.97
N GLY A 239 13.31 -7.30 18.08
CA GLY A 239 14.71 -7.09 18.39
C GLY A 239 15.44 -6.14 17.42
N ARG A 240 14.71 -5.38 16.61
CA ARG A 240 15.25 -4.44 15.62
C ARG A 240 15.12 -3.00 16.12
N THR A 241 15.95 -2.12 15.60
CA THR A 241 15.85 -0.67 15.84
C THR A 241 15.32 0.05 14.60
N LEU A 242 14.53 1.10 14.82
CA LEU A 242 13.98 1.91 13.74
C LEU A 242 15.08 2.47 12.83
N ASP A 243 16.16 3.01 13.41
CA ASP A 243 17.28 3.63 12.68
C ASP A 243 17.90 2.69 11.65
N LYS A 244 18.13 1.41 12.02
CA LYS A 244 18.71 0.42 11.10
C LYS A 244 17.75 0.08 9.95
N LYS A 245 16.45 -0.03 10.24
CA LYS A 245 15.42 -0.28 9.22
C LYS A 245 15.30 0.90 8.26
N LEU A 246 15.27 2.13 8.77
CA LEU A 246 15.21 3.34 7.96
C LEU A 246 16.49 3.56 7.14
N ALA A 247 17.67 3.27 7.69
CA ALA A 247 18.91 3.33 6.93
C ALA A 247 18.98 2.27 5.81
N ARG A 248 18.38 1.08 6.02
CA ARG A 248 18.19 0.09 4.95
C ARG A 248 17.26 0.62 3.89
N LEU A 249 16.10 1.17 4.29
CA LEU A 249 15.11 1.77 3.39
C LEU A 249 15.74 2.87 2.54
N GLN A 250 16.46 3.81 3.17
CA GLN A 250 17.16 4.90 2.47
C GLN A 250 18.04 4.37 1.33
N ARG A 251 18.86 3.37 1.61
CA ARG A 251 19.75 2.75 0.60
C ARG A 251 18.96 2.07 -0.52
N GLN A 252 17.90 1.33 -0.18
CA GLN A 252 17.10 0.63 -1.18
C GLN A 252 16.37 1.61 -2.11
N VAL A 253 15.68 2.63 -1.56
CA VAL A 253 15.02 3.66 -2.35
C VAL A 253 16.03 4.37 -3.26
N THR A 254 17.18 4.77 -2.73
CA THR A 254 18.24 5.41 -3.54
C THR A 254 18.75 4.50 -4.65
N THR A 255 18.89 3.19 -4.38
CA THR A 255 19.40 2.23 -5.38
C THR A 255 18.38 1.96 -6.49
N TYR A 256 17.10 1.78 -6.13
CA TYR A 256 16.07 1.43 -7.11
C TYR A 256 15.56 2.63 -7.91
N PHE A 257 15.51 3.82 -7.31
CA PHE A 257 14.92 5.01 -7.92
C PHE A 257 15.95 6.10 -8.26
N LEU A 258 17.23 5.85 -8.00
CA LEU A 258 18.38 6.74 -8.30
C LEU A 258 18.34 8.10 -7.59
N ASP A 259 17.36 8.32 -6.70
CA ASP A 259 17.20 9.52 -5.90
C ASP A 259 17.07 9.19 -4.42
N ALA A 260 17.76 9.96 -3.59
CA ALA A 260 17.70 9.80 -2.15
C ALA A 260 16.44 10.50 -1.60
N PRO A 261 15.51 9.77 -0.95
CA PRO A 261 14.37 10.38 -0.28
C PRO A 261 14.81 11.17 0.95
N VAL A 262 13.97 12.08 1.40
CA VAL A 262 14.11 12.68 2.74
C VAL A 262 13.34 11.81 3.72
N ILE A 263 14.07 11.11 4.60
CA ILE A 263 13.47 10.32 5.68
C ILE A 263 13.66 11.08 6.99
N ILE A 264 12.55 11.46 7.61
CA ILE A 264 12.52 12.09 8.93
C ILE A 264 11.85 11.14 9.91
N TYR A 265 12.37 10.98 11.12
CA TYR A 265 11.77 10.12 12.13
C TYR A 265 11.77 10.75 13.51
N HIS A 266 10.74 10.43 14.29
CA HIS A 266 10.64 10.84 15.67
C HIS A 266 11.43 9.89 16.58
N ASP A 267 12.29 10.46 17.42
CA ASP A 267 13.26 9.68 18.25
C ASP A 267 12.58 8.84 19.33
N LYS A 268 11.43 9.27 19.84
CA LYS A 268 10.68 8.61 20.92
C LYS A 268 9.38 7.99 20.40
N PRO A 269 8.86 6.95 21.09
CA PRO A 269 7.50 6.50 20.86
C PRO A 269 6.49 7.60 21.16
N ILE A 270 5.42 7.67 20.37
CA ILE A 270 4.41 8.74 20.41
C ILE A 270 3.06 8.14 20.73
N SER A 271 2.33 8.73 21.66
CA SER A 271 0.94 8.39 21.96
C SER A 271 -0.02 8.93 20.87
N LEU A 272 -1.25 8.42 20.83
CA LEU A 272 -2.26 8.93 19.89
C LEU A 272 -2.51 10.44 20.06
N ALA A 273 -2.51 10.93 21.30
CA ALA A 273 -2.72 12.36 21.58
C ALA A 273 -1.61 13.26 21.03
N GLU A 274 -0.38 12.75 20.98
CA GLU A 274 0.81 13.50 20.53
C GLU A 274 1.09 13.30 19.02
N LEU A 275 0.37 12.39 18.33
CA LEU A 275 0.70 11.97 16.96
C LEU A 275 0.72 13.14 15.98
N ARG A 276 -0.26 14.03 16.02
CA ARG A 276 -0.30 15.22 15.14
C ARG A 276 0.87 16.17 15.37
N GLN A 277 1.23 16.38 16.63
CA GLN A 277 2.39 17.21 16.96
C GLN A 277 3.69 16.57 16.50
N GLY A 278 3.81 15.25 16.68
CA GLY A 278 4.94 14.49 16.18
C GLY A 278 5.06 14.52 14.66
N TYR A 279 3.95 14.41 13.95
CA TYR A 279 3.92 14.55 12.48
C TYR A 279 4.32 15.98 12.06
N GLN A 280 3.75 17.02 12.69
CA GLN A 280 4.12 18.41 12.40
C GLN A 280 5.61 18.65 12.63
N LEU A 281 6.18 18.07 13.70
CA LEU A 281 7.62 18.17 13.95
C LEU A 281 8.46 17.52 12.85
N CYS A 282 8.00 16.40 12.28
CA CYS A 282 8.65 15.79 11.12
C CYS A 282 8.58 16.72 9.89
N GLU A 283 7.42 17.34 9.64
CA GLU A 283 7.23 18.30 8.57
C GLU A 283 8.19 19.51 8.70
N ASP A 284 8.21 20.11 9.87
CA ASP A 284 9.08 21.26 10.16
C ASP A 284 10.58 20.90 10.04
N SER A 285 10.92 19.64 10.27
CA SER A 285 12.29 19.13 10.19
C SER A 285 12.74 18.77 8.77
N LYS A 286 11.87 18.77 7.76
CA LYS A 286 12.24 18.45 6.36
C LYS A 286 13.32 19.39 5.83
N ALA A 287 13.31 20.63 6.27
CA ALA A 287 14.32 21.61 5.92
C ALA A 287 15.75 21.16 6.31
N LEU A 288 15.92 20.29 7.30
CA LEU A 288 17.23 19.76 7.69
C LEU A 288 17.96 19.07 6.54
N ALA A 289 17.24 18.40 5.66
CA ALA A 289 17.82 17.71 4.51
C ALA A 289 18.58 18.65 3.56
N PHE A 290 18.17 19.92 3.52
CA PHE A 290 18.89 20.96 2.77
C PHE A 290 20.26 21.29 3.38
N TYR A 291 20.38 21.22 4.73
CA TYR A 291 21.60 21.58 5.45
C TYR A 291 22.57 20.42 5.63
N VAL A 292 22.05 19.22 5.90
CA VAL A 292 22.89 18.06 6.24
C VAL A 292 22.92 16.98 5.16
N GLY A 293 22.17 17.18 4.06
CA GLY A 293 22.08 16.22 2.97
C GLY A 293 21.05 15.12 3.25
N ARG A 294 20.97 14.15 2.31
CA ARG A 294 19.97 13.06 2.28
C ARG A 294 20.60 11.68 2.32
N SER A 295 21.84 11.56 2.77
CA SER A 295 22.57 10.28 2.78
C SER A 295 22.10 9.31 3.86
N ALA A 296 21.43 9.82 4.90
CA ALA A 296 20.95 9.06 6.04
C ALA A 296 19.60 9.60 6.55
N PRO A 297 18.78 8.77 7.24
CA PRO A 297 17.58 9.24 7.93
C PRO A 297 17.90 10.29 8.98
N LEU A 298 17.08 11.32 9.09
CA LEU A 298 17.26 12.46 9.96
C LEU A 298 16.27 12.42 11.13
N ARG A 299 16.72 12.82 12.31
CA ARG A 299 15.84 12.95 13.49
C ARG A 299 15.03 14.23 13.40
N ALA A 300 13.75 14.13 13.69
CA ALA A 300 12.92 15.30 13.91
C ALA A 300 13.42 16.07 15.16
N THR A 301 13.72 17.35 14.99
CA THR A 301 14.24 18.22 16.04
C THR A 301 13.40 19.45 16.22
N ALA A 302 13.05 19.78 17.47
CA ALA A 302 12.48 21.09 17.77
C ALA A 302 13.54 22.19 17.56
N HIS A 303 13.09 23.34 17.08
CA HIS A 303 13.97 24.49 16.91
C HIS A 303 14.72 24.86 18.19
N THR A 304 16.01 25.11 18.09
CA THR A 304 16.80 25.53 19.24
C THR A 304 16.53 26.99 19.56
N VAL A 305 16.10 27.27 20.79
CA VAL A 305 15.75 28.61 21.28
C VAL A 305 16.97 29.59 21.32
N THR A 306 18.19 29.06 21.08
CA THR A 306 19.45 29.80 21.15
C THR A 306 19.88 30.47 19.84
N ALA A 307 19.18 30.20 18.72
CA ALA A 307 19.53 30.80 17.43
C ALA A 307 19.02 32.24 17.32
N GLN A 308 19.79 33.10 16.66
CA GLN A 308 19.37 34.49 16.40
C GLN A 308 18.16 34.51 15.46
N PRO A 309 17.23 35.48 15.64
CA PRO A 309 16.11 35.64 14.71
C PRO A 309 16.60 35.85 13.26
N PHE A 310 15.95 35.19 12.31
CA PHE A 310 16.37 35.18 10.89
C PHE A 310 16.60 36.58 10.30
N HIS A 311 15.72 37.52 10.57
CA HIS A 311 15.86 38.92 10.08
C HIS A 311 17.10 39.63 10.64
N VAL A 312 17.53 39.33 11.88
CA VAL A 312 18.76 39.86 12.47
C VAL A 312 19.96 39.29 11.76
N SER A 313 20.00 37.95 11.58
CA SER A 313 21.08 37.26 10.88
C SER A 313 21.23 37.72 9.42
N GLN A 314 20.10 37.98 8.72
CA GLN A 314 20.10 38.55 7.38
C GLN A 314 20.66 39.99 7.34
N ALA A 315 20.30 40.82 8.32
CA ALA A 315 20.83 42.16 8.41
C ALA A 315 22.33 42.21 8.72
N GLU A 316 22.80 41.31 9.60
CA GLU A 316 24.24 41.16 9.91
C GLU A 316 25.03 40.69 8.69
N LEU A 317 24.53 39.67 7.96
CA LEU A 317 25.12 39.22 6.70
C LEU A 317 25.31 40.41 5.72
N SER A 318 24.25 41.18 5.51
CA SER A 318 24.28 42.33 4.61
C SER A 318 25.28 43.39 5.02
N LYS A 319 25.41 43.67 6.33
CA LYS A 319 26.37 44.64 6.88
C LYS A 319 27.79 44.14 6.76
N ALA A 320 28.04 42.89 7.17
CA ALA A 320 29.36 42.28 7.16
C ALA A 320 29.91 42.13 5.72
N THR A 321 29.09 41.70 4.75
CA THR A 321 29.49 41.60 3.34
C THR A 321 29.80 42.97 2.73
N ALA A 322 29.07 44.00 3.09
CA ALA A 322 29.35 45.38 2.64
C ALA A 322 30.70 45.90 3.19
N VAL A 323 30.99 45.66 4.47
CA VAL A 323 32.27 46.03 5.09
C VAL A 323 33.44 45.25 4.50
N ALA A 324 33.26 43.93 4.29
CA ALA A 324 34.25 43.08 3.66
C ALA A 324 34.56 43.52 2.21
N ALA A 325 33.53 43.94 1.45
CA ALA A 325 33.71 44.47 0.11
C ALA A 325 34.50 45.75 0.07
N GLN A 326 34.23 46.71 1.02
CA GLN A 326 35.00 47.98 1.11
C GLN A 326 36.48 47.74 1.43
N ASN A 327 36.78 46.69 2.23
CA ASN A 327 38.14 46.41 2.69
C ASN A 327 38.84 45.38 1.80
N ALA A 328 38.19 44.86 0.77
CA ALA A 328 38.63 43.70 -0.01
C ALA A 328 39.04 42.51 0.85
N ASP A 329 38.34 42.25 1.96
CA ASP A 329 38.60 41.19 2.92
C ASP A 329 37.75 39.95 2.61
N GLU A 330 38.33 39.06 1.85
CA GLU A 330 37.69 37.78 1.44
C GLU A 330 37.35 36.91 2.64
N LEU A 331 38.25 36.80 3.62
CA LEU A 331 38.06 35.96 4.80
C LEU A 331 36.88 36.43 5.65
N GLN A 332 36.76 37.74 5.86
CA GLN A 332 35.64 38.32 6.60
C GLN A 332 34.31 38.05 5.89
N MET A 333 34.29 38.12 4.55
CA MET A 333 33.10 37.83 3.74
C MET A 333 32.71 36.35 3.90
N GLN A 334 33.64 35.41 3.76
CA GLN A 334 33.38 33.94 3.91
C GLN A 334 32.85 33.61 5.30
N ILE A 335 33.43 34.20 6.37
CA ILE A 335 32.97 34.03 7.76
C ILE A 335 31.53 34.53 7.91
N ALA A 336 31.21 35.65 7.35
CA ALA A 336 29.85 36.22 7.44
C ALA A 336 28.81 35.32 6.76
N VAL A 337 29.11 34.82 5.56
CA VAL A 337 28.24 33.88 4.82
C VAL A 337 28.07 32.59 5.61
N HIS A 338 29.18 32.01 6.05
CA HIS A 338 29.14 30.74 6.84
C HIS A 338 28.30 30.88 8.11
N THR A 339 28.50 31.96 8.87
CA THR A 339 27.74 32.24 10.10
C THR A 339 26.23 32.35 9.82
N PHE A 340 25.85 33.00 8.71
CA PHE A 340 24.46 33.09 8.30
C PHE A 340 23.85 31.70 8.00
N PHE A 341 24.54 30.86 7.23
CA PHE A 341 24.07 29.53 6.92
C PHE A 341 24.00 28.61 8.15
N GLN A 342 24.95 28.71 9.08
CA GLN A 342 24.88 28.01 10.37
C GLN A 342 23.65 28.42 11.19
N ASN A 343 23.34 29.74 11.25
CA ASN A 343 22.17 30.21 11.95
C ASN A 343 20.86 29.77 11.27
N CYS A 344 20.81 29.77 9.94
CA CYS A 344 19.68 29.24 9.18
C CYS A 344 19.47 27.73 9.46
N ALA A 345 20.53 26.94 9.54
CA ALA A 345 20.46 25.52 9.89
C ALA A 345 19.94 25.32 11.33
N ALA A 346 20.42 26.10 12.29
CA ALA A 346 19.96 26.03 13.68
C ALA A 346 18.46 26.40 13.84
N LEU A 347 17.95 27.26 12.97
CA LEU A 347 16.53 27.64 12.91
C LEU A 347 15.68 26.71 12.03
N CYS A 348 16.28 25.70 11.40
CA CYS A 348 15.64 24.88 10.37
C CYS A 348 14.89 25.73 9.33
N MET A 349 15.48 26.84 8.87
CA MET A 349 14.83 27.74 7.93
C MET A 349 14.49 27.03 6.61
N PRO A 350 13.27 27.22 6.08
CA PRO A 350 12.90 26.69 4.78
C PRO A 350 13.89 27.14 3.70
N PRO A 351 14.35 26.24 2.79
CA PRO A 351 15.32 26.56 1.74
C PRO A 351 14.93 27.77 0.91
N GLN A 352 13.64 27.95 0.64
CA GLN A 352 13.12 29.08 -0.13
C GLN A 352 13.44 30.43 0.53
N ARG A 353 13.24 30.56 1.85
CA ARG A 353 13.58 31.78 2.57
C ARG A 353 15.06 32.11 2.58
N VAL A 354 15.89 31.08 2.61
CA VAL A 354 17.35 31.24 2.51
C VAL A 354 17.74 31.74 1.12
N ARG A 355 17.16 31.22 0.06
CA ARG A 355 17.36 31.69 -1.31
C ARG A 355 16.90 33.10 -1.51
N GLU A 356 15.72 33.45 -1.00
CA GLU A 356 15.21 34.86 -1.00
C GLU A 356 16.17 35.84 -0.32
N ALA A 357 16.77 35.41 0.82
CA ALA A 357 17.76 36.23 1.49
C ALA A 357 19.03 36.45 0.65
N CYS A 358 19.47 35.37 -0.07
CA CYS A 358 20.59 35.50 -1.01
C CYS A 358 20.25 36.42 -2.19
N HIS A 359 19.03 36.34 -2.75
CA HIS A 359 18.57 37.24 -3.80
C HIS A 359 18.60 38.72 -3.33
N LEU A 360 18.00 39.02 -2.18
CA LEU A 360 17.96 40.35 -1.60
C LEU A 360 19.37 40.92 -1.31
N LEU A 361 20.33 40.07 -0.96
CA LEU A 361 21.71 40.47 -0.78
C LEU A 361 22.36 40.90 -2.09
N LEU A 362 22.07 40.17 -3.19
CA LEU A 362 22.65 40.41 -4.52
C LEU A 362 21.97 41.57 -5.27
N GLU A 363 20.72 41.90 -4.99
CA GLU A 363 19.98 43.03 -5.60
C GLU A 363 20.41 44.40 -5.10
N ARG A 364 21.16 44.48 -3.98
CA ARG A 364 21.56 45.78 -3.42
C ARG A 364 22.48 46.52 -4.36
N PRO A 365 22.20 47.81 -4.63
CA PRO A 365 23.06 48.66 -5.42
C PRO A 365 24.42 48.87 -4.73
N GLY A 366 25.49 48.53 -5.41
CA GLY A 366 26.87 48.69 -4.96
C GLY A 366 27.75 49.16 -6.13
N GLU A 367 29.01 49.55 -5.85
CA GLU A 367 29.94 50.09 -6.87
C GLU A 367 30.28 49.17 -8.02
N ASN A 368 30.11 47.84 -7.85
CA ASN A 368 30.27 46.83 -8.91
C ASN A 368 28.93 46.12 -9.21
N MET A 369 28.11 46.73 -10.05
CA MET A 369 26.84 46.12 -10.50
C MET A 369 27.09 44.93 -11.42
N ILE A 370 26.49 43.77 -11.10
CA ILE A 370 26.41 42.64 -12.00
C ILE A 370 25.47 43.03 -13.15
N PRO A 371 25.83 42.77 -14.44
CA PRO A 371 24.92 42.99 -15.56
C PRO A 371 23.60 42.23 -15.34
N GLN A 372 22.48 42.80 -15.74
CA GLN A 372 21.15 42.28 -15.46
C GLN A 372 20.96 40.86 -16.00
N GLU A 373 21.50 40.54 -17.19
CA GLU A 373 21.48 39.18 -17.74
C GLU A 373 22.25 38.15 -16.88
N THR A 374 23.38 38.60 -16.30
CA THR A 374 24.18 37.75 -15.41
C THR A 374 23.47 37.55 -14.07
N LEU A 375 22.75 38.57 -13.58
CA LEU A 375 21.98 38.49 -12.34
C LEU A 375 20.81 37.52 -12.45
N GLU A 376 20.07 37.53 -13.55
CA GLU A 376 18.98 36.54 -13.80
C GLU A 376 19.51 35.12 -13.90
N GLN A 377 20.66 34.92 -14.51
CA GLN A 377 21.28 33.61 -14.58
C GLN A 377 21.77 33.14 -13.22
N THR A 378 22.33 34.05 -12.43
CA THR A 378 22.76 33.78 -11.05
C THR A 378 21.59 33.37 -10.16
N PHE A 379 20.45 34.03 -10.29
CA PHE A 379 19.23 33.67 -9.56
C PHE A 379 18.73 32.28 -9.93
N LYS A 380 18.78 31.90 -11.21
CA LYS A 380 18.46 30.54 -11.64
C LYS A 380 19.39 29.49 -11.04
N GLU A 381 20.65 29.82 -10.82
CA GLU A 381 21.63 28.92 -10.20
C GLU A 381 21.39 28.81 -8.67
N ILE A 382 21.06 29.90 -8.01
CA ILE A 382 20.64 29.89 -6.58
C ILE A 382 19.42 29.01 -6.38
N GLU A 383 18.40 29.12 -7.24
CA GLU A 383 17.21 28.28 -7.17
C GLU A 383 17.51 26.78 -7.37
N LYS A 384 18.55 26.47 -8.14
CA LYS A 384 18.96 25.08 -8.46
C LYS A 384 19.86 24.45 -7.41
N ALA A 385 20.45 25.23 -6.49
CA ALA A 385 21.38 24.69 -5.50
C ALA A 385 20.68 23.63 -4.62
N PRO A 386 21.17 22.36 -4.62
CA PRO A 386 20.48 21.24 -3.99
C PRO A 386 20.65 21.21 -2.47
N THR A 387 21.72 21.80 -1.94
CA THR A 387 22.05 21.82 -0.52
C THR A 387 22.47 23.20 -0.07
N ALA A 388 22.42 23.43 1.26
CA ALA A 388 22.90 24.66 1.87
C ALA A 388 24.41 24.88 1.59
N GLU A 389 25.20 23.83 1.62
CA GLU A 389 26.64 23.90 1.33
C GLU A 389 26.90 24.36 -0.11
N ALA A 390 26.18 23.78 -1.09
CA ALA A 390 26.28 24.20 -2.49
C ALA A 390 25.84 25.66 -2.67
N LEU A 391 24.78 26.08 -1.97
CA LEU A 391 24.31 27.46 -2.03
C LEU A 391 25.29 28.44 -1.35
N GLU A 392 25.88 28.06 -0.22
CA GLU A 392 26.91 28.81 0.49
C GLU A 392 28.14 29.05 -0.38
N GLN A 393 28.67 27.96 -1.00
CA GLN A 393 29.80 28.02 -1.92
C GLN A 393 29.49 28.93 -3.13
N LEU A 394 28.31 28.75 -3.73
CA LEU A 394 27.88 29.57 -4.87
C LEU A 394 27.82 31.05 -4.47
N LEU A 395 27.24 31.37 -3.32
CA LEU A 395 27.13 32.75 -2.83
C LEU A 395 28.51 33.36 -2.57
N CYS A 396 29.43 32.60 -1.98
CA CYS A 396 30.81 33.05 -1.76
C CYS A 396 31.50 33.39 -3.09
N LEU A 397 31.37 32.50 -4.11
CA LEU A 397 31.96 32.75 -5.43
C LEU A 397 31.40 34.01 -6.12
N ILE A 398 30.10 34.22 -6.05
CA ILE A 398 29.44 35.40 -6.63
C ILE A 398 29.94 36.67 -5.93
N LEU A 399 30.03 36.66 -4.60
CA LEU A 399 30.52 37.81 -3.82
C LEU A 399 32.01 38.10 -4.08
N GLN A 400 32.86 37.07 -4.23
CA GLN A 400 34.26 37.23 -4.60
C GLN A 400 34.44 37.86 -5.98
N GLU A 401 33.64 37.43 -6.96
CA GLU A 401 33.65 38.05 -8.30
C GLU A 401 33.23 39.50 -8.25
N ARG A 402 32.19 39.81 -7.43
CA ARG A 402 31.71 41.17 -7.19
C ARG A 402 32.76 42.09 -6.54
N MET A 403 33.63 41.53 -5.69
CA MET A 403 34.74 42.25 -5.05
C MET A 403 35.97 42.37 -5.98
N GLY A 404 35.93 41.80 -7.17
CA GLY A 404 37.03 41.84 -8.14
C GLY A 404 38.20 40.88 -7.79
N LEU A 405 38.04 40.01 -6.83
CA LEU A 405 39.08 39.09 -6.31
C LEU A 405 39.31 37.84 -7.17
N SER A 406 38.33 37.47 -8.05
CA SER A 406 38.46 36.32 -8.92
C SER A 406 37.57 36.41 -10.17
N LYS A 407 38.19 36.30 -11.38
CA LYS A 407 37.46 36.19 -12.66
C LYS A 407 37.22 34.73 -13.12
N ILE A 408 37.71 33.76 -12.43
CA ILE A 408 37.80 32.35 -12.92
C ILE A 408 36.81 31.41 -12.21
N ALA A 409 36.21 31.84 -11.09
CA ALA A 409 35.50 30.92 -10.18
C ALA A 409 34.17 30.38 -10.70
N LEU A 410 33.31 31.20 -11.31
CA LEU A 410 31.98 30.80 -11.82
C LEU A 410 32.03 29.82 -12.97
N SER A 411 33.07 29.88 -13.84
CA SER A 411 33.20 28.98 -14.98
C SER A 411 33.63 27.55 -14.59
N LYS A 412 34.29 27.36 -13.44
CA LYS A 412 34.66 26.07 -12.89
C LYS A 412 33.49 25.39 -12.18
N PHE A 413 32.72 26.13 -11.39
CA PHE A 413 31.54 25.60 -10.70
C PHE A 413 30.48 25.06 -11.68
N LYS A 414 30.34 25.66 -12.87
CA LYS A 414 29.43 25.17 -13.94
C LYS A 414 29.79 23.81 -14.51
N LYS A 415 30.97 23.27 -14.25
CA LYS A 415 31.45 21.95 -14.75
C LYS A 415 31.32 20.84 -13.71
N GLU A 416 31.14 21.17 -12.42
CA GLU A 416 31.18 20.22 -11.30
C GLU A 416 29.80 19.99 -10.65
N VAL A 417 28.77 20.79 -11.00
CA VAL A 417 27.36 20.66 -10.59
C VAL A 417 26.48 20.31 -11.80
#